data_7884c7342a026f7abc0ffda9ab7f01df
#
_entry.id   7884c7342a026f7abc0ffda9ab7f01df
#
_cell.length_a   1.000
_cell.length_b   1.000
_cell.length_c   1.000
_cell.angle_alpha   90.00
_cell.angle_beta   90.00
_cell.angle_gamma   90.00
#
_symmetry.space_group_name_H-M   'P 1'
#
loop_
_entity.id
_entity.type
_entity.pdbx_description
1 polymer ?
#
loop_
_entity_poly.entity_id
_entity_poly.type
_entity_poly.pdbx_seq_one_letter_code
_entity_poly.pdbx_strand_id
1 'polypeptide(L)'
;MLIGENSRSVAEAVDKKMEEIRRTLPEGVVAATVYDRTVLVDKAIATVKKNLMEGALLVIAILFLFLGNIRAAIITAMVIPLAMLFTFTGMVNNKVSANLMSLGALDFGIIIDGAVVIVENCIRRLSHAQAHAGRSLTRNERFHEVFEASKEARRPLIFGQLIIMVVYLPIFALSGVEGKMF
;
A
#
# COMPACT_ATOMS: atom_id res chain seq x y z
N MET A 1 -21.87 19.80 -8.21
CA MET A 1 -20.68 19.75 -7.35
C MET A 1 -19.68 20.77 -7.85
N LEU A 2 -19.22 21.66 -7.00
CA LEU A 2 -18.13 22.57 -7.33
C LEU A 2 -16.83 21.77 -7.45
N ILE A 3 -16.00 22.15 -8.43
CA ILE A 3 -14.70 21.50 -8.65
C ILE A 3 -13.82 21.79 -7.41
N GLY A 4 -13.40 20.74 -6.71
CA GLY A 4 -12.56 20.83 -5.51
C GLY A 4 -13.24 20.45 -4.19
N GLU A 5 -14.56 20.26 -4.17
CA GLU A 5 -15.28 19.81 -2.98
C GLU A 5 -15.24 18.27 -2.84
N ASN A 6 -15.09 17.82 -1.60
CA ASN A 6 -15.12 16.38 -1.30
C ASN A 6 -16.58 15.89 -1.39
N SER A 7 -16.82 14.93 -2.29
CA SER A 7 -18.16 14.38 -2.52
C SER A 7 -18.80 13.76 -1.28
N ARG A 8 -17.98 13.22 -0.37
CA ARG A 8 -18.44 12.64 0.89
C ARG A 8 -18.95 13.71 1.84
N SER A 9 -18.17 14.77 2.06
CA SER A 9 -18.56 15.87 2.94
C SER A 9 -19.85 16.56 2.47
N VAL A 10 -20.01 16.70 1.15
CA VAL A 10 -21.24 17.27 0.57
C VAL A 10 -22.43 16.32 0.80
N ALA A 11 -22.27 15.02 0.58
CA ALA A 11 -23.33 14.04 0.80
C ALA A 11 -23.75 13.97 2.28
N GLU A 12 -22.79 13.97 3.21
CA GLU A 12 -23.05 14.01 4.66
C GLU A 12 -23.79 15.30 5.08
N ALA A 13 -23.42 16.45 4.49
CA ALA A 13 -24.09 17.71 4.75
C ALA A 13 -25.54 17.72 4.20
N VAL A 14 -25.75 17.13 3.02
CA VAL A 14 -27.09 16.95 2.43
C VAL A 14 -27.94 16.02 3.28
N ASP A 15 -27.41 14.92 3.77
CA ASP A 15 -28.14 13.95 4.58
C ASP A 15 -28.59 14.59 5.91
N LYS A 16 -27.72 15.32 6.58
CA LYS A 16 -28.09 16.12 7.78
C LYS A 16 -29.22 17.10 7.48
N LYS A 17 -29.14 17.79 6.34
CA LYS A 17 -30.17 18.77 5.96
C LYS A 17 -31.49 18.07 5.61
N MET A 18 -31.42 16.91 4.99
CA MET A 18 -32.60 16.08 4.71
C MET A 18 -33.28 15.57 6.00
N GLU A 19 -32.51 15.27 7.05
CA GLU A 19 -33.07 14.92 8.35
C GLU A 19 -33.84 16.07 9.00
N GLU A 20 -33.34 17.30 8.90
CA GLU A 20 -34.05 18.50 9.34
C GLU A 20 -35.35 18.70 8.55
N ILE A 21 -35.30 18.54 7.23
CA ILE A 21 -36.46 18.69 6.33
C ILE A 21 -37.51 17.61 6.66
N ARG A 22 -37.13 16.37 6.90
CA ARG A 22 -38.06 15.29 7.28
C ARG A 22 -38.91 15.62 8.50
N ARG A 23 -38.34 16.39 9.45
CA ARG A 23 -39.07 16.81 10.67
C ARG A 23 -40.09 17.91 10.42
N THR A 24 -39.98 18.65 9.30
CA THR A 24 -40.85 19.77 8.95
C THR A 24 -41.88 19.42 7.86
N LEU A 25 -41.87 18.15 7.36
CA LEU A 25 -42.82 17.70 6.33
C LEU A 25 -44.21 17.51 6.91
N PRO A 26 -45.26 17.85 6.14
CA PRO A 26 -46.65 17.56 6.51
C PRO A 26 -46.91 16.05 6.64
N GLU A 27 -47.93 15.70 7.44
CA GLU A 27 -48.38 14.32 7.56
C GLU A 27 -48.73 13.70 6.20
N GLY A 28 -48.17 12.49 5.93
CA GLY A 28 -48.37 11.77 4.68
C GLY A 28 -47.30 12.02 3.60
N VAL A 29 -46.37 12.95 3.79
CA VAL A 29 -45.26 13.18 2.87
C VAL A 29 -43.96 12.57 3.42
N VAL A 30 -43.35 11.66 2.64
CA VAL A 30 -42.09 11.00 3.02
C VAL A 30 -40.99 11.43 2.05
N ALA A 31 -39.93 12.07 2.57
CA ALA A 31 -38.71 12.31 1.79
C ALA A 31 -37.74 11.14 1.99
N ALA A 32 -37.60 10.30 0.95
CA ALA A 32 -36.69 9.18 0.96
C ALA A 32 -35.48 9.46 0.05
N THR A 33 -34.29 9.13 0.57
CA THR A 33 -33.06 9.17 -0.24
C THR A 33 -33.07 7.97 -1.18
N VAL A 34 -33.24 8.22 -2.47
CA VAL A 34 -33.32 7.17 -3.50
C VAL A 34 -31.95 6.66 -3.90
N TYR A 35 -30.93 7.51 -3.86
CA TYR A 35 -29.59 7.17 -4.23
C TYR A 35 -28.57 7.92 -3.37
N ASP A 36 -27.74 7.17 -2.69
CA ASP A 36 -26.61 7.69 -1.91
C ASP A 36 -25.29 7.11 -2.43
N ARG A 37 -24.46 7.98 -2.98
CA ARG A 37 -23.16 7.60 -3.53
C ARG A 37 -22.16 7.22 -2.43
N THR A 38 -22.33 7.72 -1.21
CA THR A 38 -21.41 7.42 -0.08
C THR A 38 -21.44 5.94 0.27
N VAL A 39 -22.59 5.28 0.15
CA VAL A 39 -22.74 3.83 0.37
C VAL A 39 -21.83 3.02 -0.58
N LEU A 40 -21.73 3.45 -1.85
CA LEU A 40 -20.84 2.80 -2.82
C LEU A 40 -19.37 3.03 -2.48
N VAL A 41 -19.02 4.24 -2.09
CA VAL A 41 -17.65 4.60 -1.70
C VAL A 41 -17.25 3.82 -0.45
N ASP A 42 -18.09 3.73 0.55
CA ASP A 42 -17.81 3.00 1.79
C ASP A 42 -17.67 1.50 1.55
N LYS A 43 -18.52 0.91 0.71
CA LYS A 43 -18.39 -0.49 0.28
C LYS A 43 -17.07 -0.73 -0.45
N ALA A 44 -16.69 0.18 -1.36
CA ALA A 44 -15.44 0.08 -2.10
C ALA A 44 -14.23 0.16 -1.16
N ILE A 45 -14.20 1.12 -0.23
CA ILE A 45 -13.15 1.26 0.78
C ILE A 45 -13.08 0.00 1.67
N ALA A 46 -14.22 -0.52 2.12
CA ALA A 46 -14.27 -1.74 2.93
C ALA A 46 -13.72 -2.95 2.16
N THR A 47 -14.07 -3.08 0.87
CA THR A 47 -13.56 -4.15 0.00
C THR A 47 -12.04 -4.03 -0.19
N VAL A 48 -11.54 -2.83 -0.49
CA VAL A 48 -10.09 -2.58 -0.61
C VAL A 48 -9.39 -2.93 0.70
N LYS A 49 -9.87 -2.43 1.84
CA LYS A 49 -9.29 -2.73 3.16
C LYS A 49 -9.25 -4.24 3.44
N LYS A 50 -10.32 -4.95 3.11
CA LYS A 50 -10.40 -6.41 3.27
C LYS A 50 -9.35 -7.11 2.39
N ASN A 51 -9.31 -6.78 1.10
CA ASN A 51 -8.38 -7.38 0.14
C ASN A 51 -6.92 -7.10 0.50
N LEU A 52 -6.61 -5.88 0.97
CA LEU A 52 -5.29 -5.51 1.45
C LEU A 52 -4.88 -6.35 2.67
N MET A 53 -5.80 -6.57 3.62
CA MET A 53 -5.51 -7.38 4.80
C MET A 53 -5.31 -8.85 4.45
N GLU A 54 -6.19 -9.41 3.60
CA GLU A 54 -6.08 -10.79 3.13
C GLU A 54 -4.80 -11.00 2.33
N GLY A 55 -4.47 -10.07 1.42
CA GLY A 55 -3.22 -10.09 0.65
C GLY A 55 -1.98 -10.01 1.54
N ALA A 56 -1.97 -9.11 2.52
CA ALA A 56 -0.86 -8.98 3.46
C ALA A 56 -0.66 -10.27 4.29
N LEU A 57 -1.74 -10.88 4.79
CA LEU A 57 -1.68 -12.15 5.51
C LEU A 57 -1.13 -13.28 4.65
N LEU A 58 -1.60 -13.37 3.41
CA LEU A 58 -1.13 -14.39 2.45
C LEU A 58 0.36 -14.21 2.16
N VAL A 59 0.80 -12.97 1.95
CA VAL A 59 2.23 -12.66 1.72
C VAL A 59 3.08 -13.02 2.95
N ILE A 60 2.63 -12.68 4.16
CA ILE A 60 3.33 -13.05 5.40
C ILE A 60 3.45 -14.58 5.51
N ALA A 61 2.38 -15.32 5.20
CA ALA A 61 2.40 -16.76 5.24
C ALA A 61 3.39 -17.37 4.22
N ILE A 62 3.40 -16.86 2.98
CA ILE A 62 4.34 -17.29 1.94
C ILE A 62 5.78 -16.93 2.33
N LEU A 63 6.03 -15.71 2.82
CA LEU A 63 7.36 -15.30 3.27
C LEU A 63 7.86 -16.17 4.42
N PHE A 64 6.98 -16.51 5.36
CA PHE A 64 7.32 -17.40 6.46
C PHE A 64 7.73 -18.80 5.94
N LEU A 65 6.99 -19.32 4.97
CA LEU A 65 7.27 -20.63 4.37
C LEU A 65 8.60 -20.61 3.59
N PHE A 66 8.89 -19.54 2.87
CA PHE A 66 10.08 -19.39 2.03
C PHE A 66 11.35 -19.11 2.85
N LEU A 67 11.29 -18.17 3.80
CA LEU A 67 12.46 -17.76 4.57
C LEU A 67 12.75 -18.70 5.76
N GLY A 68 11.79 -19.54 6.16
CA GLY A 68 11.94 -20.44 7.31
C GLY A 68 12.20 -19.72 8.65
N ASN A 69 12.08 -18.37 8.68
CA ASN A 69 12.40 -17.55 9.84
C ASN A 69 11.32 -16.48 10.05
N ILE A 70 10.53 -16.64 11.11
CA ILE A 70 9.40 -15.73 11.43
C ILE A 70 9.86 -14.27 11.62
N ARG A 71 11.05 -14.04 12.18
CA ARG A 71 11.57 -12.69 12.38
C ARG A 71 11.84 -11.99 11.07
N ALA A 72 12.44 -12.69 10.12
CA ALA A 72 12.71 -12.17 8.79
C ALA A 72 11.40 -11.88 8.03
N ALA A 73 10.44 -12.80 8.10
CA ALA A 73 9.12 -12.63 7.49
C ALA A 73 8.40 -11.38 8.04
N ILE A 74 8.42 -11.17 9.36
CA ILE A 74 7.81 -9.99 9.98
C ILE A 74 8.53 -8.70 9.56
N ILE A 75 9.88 -8.68 9.54
CA ILE A 75 10.65 -7.51 9.11
C ILE A 75 10.30 -7.14 7.67
N THR A 76 10.26 -8.13 6.78
CA THR A 76 9.90 -7.91 5.37
C THR A 76 8.44 -7.45 5.23
N ALA A 77 7.52 -8.06 5.96
CA ALA A 77 6.10 -7.69 5.93
C ALA A 77 5.85 -6.26 6.46
N MET A 78 6.65 -5.77 7.39
CA MET A 78 6.57 -4.39 7.91
C MET A 78 6.88 -3.33 6.85
N VAL A 79 7.56 -3.69 5.77
CA VAL A 79 7.82 -2.76 4.64
C VAL A 79 6.52 -2.37 3.96
N ILE A 80 5.52 -3.27 3.88
CA ILE A 80 4.23 -2.99 3.23
C ILE A 80 3.51 -1.79 3.87
N PRO A 81 3.16 -1.83 5.16
CA PRO A 81 2.44 -0.71 5.78
C PRO A 81 3.26 0.58 5.80
N LEU A 82 4.60 0.49 5.94
CA LEU A 82 5.46 1.66 5.90
C LEU A 82 5.49 2.31 4.51
N ALA A 83 5.62 1.52 3.44
CA ALA A 83 5.58 2.01 2.07
C ALA A 83 4.21 2.63 1.75
N MET A 84 3.11 2.00 2.18
CA MET A 84 1.76 2.54 2.00
C MET A 84 1.57 3.86 2.73
N LEU A 85 2.00 3.96 3.99
CA LEU A 85 1.93 5.21 4.75
C LEU A 85 2.71 6.33 4.07
N PHE A 86 3.90 6.03 3.57
CA PHE A 86 4.70 7.00 2.83
C PHE A 86 3.98 7.47 1.55
N THR A 87 3.43 6.53 0.78
CA THR A 87 2.67 6.83 -0.45
C THR A 87 1.44 7.68 -0.15
N PHE A 88 0.62 7.29 0.82
CA PHE A 88 -0.58 8.05 1.19
C PHE A 88 -0.25 9.45 1.72
N THR A 89 0.81 9.58 2.51
CA THR A 89 1.27 10.88 2.98
C THR A 89 1.69 11.78 1.81
N GLY A 90 2.40 11.21 0.84
CA GLY A 90 2.78 11.91 -0.39
C GLY A 90 1.57 12.34 -1.22
N MET A 91 0.57 11.46 -1.38
CA MET A 91 -0.67 11.77 -2.11
C MET A 91 -1.46 12.90 -1.44
N VAL A 92 -1.61 12.85 -0.12
CA VAL A 92 -2.33 13.90 0.65
C VAL A 92 -1.61 15.24 0.52
N ASN A 93 -0.29 15.27 0.68
CA ASN A 93 0.48 16.51 0.58
C ASN A 93 0.42 17.14 -0.82
N ASN A 94 0.40 16.32 -1.86
CA ASN A 94 0.35 16.80 -3.25
C ASN A 94 -1.10 16.93 -3.78
N LYS A 95 -2.12 16.73 -2.93
CA LYS A 95 -3.55 16.79 -3.28
C LYS A 95 -3.92 15.87 -4.47
N VAL A 96 -3.22 14.74 -4.59
CA VAL A 96 -3.52 13.72 -5.60
C VAL A 96 -4.71 12.91 -5.11
N SER A 97 -5.77 12.86 -5.91
CA SER A 97 -6.95 12.06 -5.57
C SER A 97 -6.63 10.56 -5.74
N ALA A 98 -6.80 9.81 -4.66
CA ALA A 98 -6.73 8.36 -4.74
C ALA A 98 -7.96 7.84 -5.49
N ASN A 99 -7.77 7.31 -6.68
CA ASN A 99 -8.81 6.55 -7.34
C ASN A 99 -8.64 5.06 -7.03
N LEU A 100 -9.74 4.30 -7.14
CA LEU A 100 -9.77 2.87 -6.84
C LEU A 100 -8.84 2.04 -7.74
N MET A 101 -8.58 2.49 -8.98
CA MET A 101 -7.65 1.85 -9.89
C MET A 101 -6.20 2.04 -9.45
N SER A 102 -5.82 3.25 -9.04
CA SER A 102 -4.48 3.52 -8.50
C SER A 102 -4.21 2.75 -7.21
N LEU A 103 -5.23 2.60 -6.35
CA LEU A 103 -5.14 1.79 -5.13
C LEU A 103 -5.08 0.29 -5.42
N GLY A 104 -5.77 -0.18 -6.47
CA GLY A 104 -5.71 -1.57 -6.92
C GLY A 104 -4.41 -1.93 -7.63
N ALA A 105 -3.78 -0.95 -8.27
CA ALA A 105 -2.49 -1.08 -8.93
C ALA A 105 -1.29 -0.98 -7.97
N LEU A 106 -1.53 -0.70 -6.67
CA LEU A 106 -0.51 -0.89 -5.64
C LEU A 106 -0.19 -2.39 -5.54
N ASP A 107 0.66 -2.81 -6.46
CA ASP A 107 1.14 -4.19 -6.51
C ASP A 107 2.06 -4.45 -5.32
N PHE A 108 1.53 -5.18 -4.35
CA PHE A 108 2.30 -5.61 -3.19
C PHE A 108 3.57 -6.36 -3.58
N GLY A 109 3.56 -7.07 -4.72
CA GLY A 109 4.70 -7.79 -5.25
C GLY A 109 5.88 -6.85 -5.47
N ILE A 110 5.70 -5.82 -6.27
CA ILE A 110 6.77 -4.86 -6.63
C ILE A 110 7.35 -4.16 -5.38
N ILE A 111 6.50 -3.82 -4.41
CA ILE A 111 6.95 -3.16 -3.17
C ILE A 111 7.78 -4.11 -2.31
N ILE A 112 7.40 -5.37 -2.24
CA ILE A 112 8.00 -6.36 -1.35
C ILE A 112 9.25 -6.98 -1.94
N ASP A 113 9.32 -7.17 -3.26
CA ASP A 113 10.40 -7.87 -3.95
C ASP A 113 11.79 -7.34 -3.54
N GLY A 114 11.95 -6.02 -3.50
CA GLY A 114 13.19 -5.41 -3.05
C GLY A 114 13.58 -5.77 -1.61
N ALA A 115 12.61 -5.78 -0.71
CA ALA A 115 12.84 -6.13 0.69
C ALA A 115 13.10 -7.62 0.88
N VAL A 116 12.37 -8.48 0.17
CA VAL A 116 12.54 -9.95 0.19
C VAL A 116 13.95 -10.32 -0.23
N VAL A 117 14.41 -9.81 -1.38
CA VAL A 117 15.75 -10.12 -1.92
C VAL A 117 16.86 -9.69 -0.97
N ILE A 118 16.74 -8.49 -0.36
CA ILE A 118 17.72 -8.03 0.62
C ILE A 118 17.75 -8.92 1.85
N VAL A 119 16.59 -9.23 2.43
CA VAL A 119 16.49 -10.04 3.64
C VAL A 119 16.94 -11.47 3.39
N GLU A 120 16.56 -12.06 2.26
CA GLU A 120 17.02 -13.39 1.85
C GLU A 120 18.54 -13.45 1.71
N ASN A 121 19.15 -12.46 1.02
CA ASN A 121 20.60 -12.39 0.87
C ASN A 121 21.30 -12.23 2.23
N CYS A 122 20.74 -11.44 3.15
CA CYS A 122 21.25 -11.32 4.51
C CYS A 122 21.22 -12.64 5.28
N ILE A 123 20.11 -13.38 5.21
CA ILE A 123 19.96 -14.68 5.88
C ILE A 123 20.95 -15.67 5.29
N ARG A 124 21.04 -15.74 3.97
CA ARG A 124 21.96 -16.63 3.27
C ARG A 124 23.42 -16.38 3.67
N ARG A 125 23.87 -15.10 3.67
CA ARG A 125 25.24 -14.75 4.08
C ARG A 125 25.52 -15.03 5.53
N LEU A 126 24.58 -14.69 6.42
CA LEU A 126 24.71 -15.00 7.85
C LEU A 126 24.83 -16.51 8.09
N SER A 127 24.02 -17.31 7.42
CA SER A 127 24.09 -18.77 7.51
C SER A 127 25.44 -19.31 7.03
N HIS A 128 25.94 -18.81 5.90
CA HIS A 128 27.25 -19.18 5.35
C HIS A 128 28.39 -18.78 6.29
N ALA A 129 28.42 -17.54 6.77
CA ALA A 129 29.43 -17.05 7.67
C ALA A 129 29.44 -17.84 8.99
N GLN A 130 28.27 -18.22 9.50
CA GLN A 130 28.15 -19.01 10.72
C GLN A 130 28.64 -20.46 10.51
N ALA A 131 28.36 -21.05 9.34
CA ALA A 131 28.87 -22.37 8.99
C ALA A 131 30.40 -22.39 8.87
N HIS A 132 30.99 -21.37 8.26
CA HIS A 132 32.45 -21.25 8.15
C HIS A 132 33.15 -20.98 9.50
N ALA A 133 32.52 -20.19 10.36
CA ALA A 133 33.09 -19.87 11.68
C ALA A 133 33.01 -21.05 12.67
N GLY A 134 32.16 -22.05 12.43
CA GLY A 134 31.91 -23.17 13.33
C GLY A 134 31.39 -22.77 14.72
N ARG A 135 31.03 -21.48 14.90
CA ARG A 135 30.53 -20.87 16.14
C ARG A 135 29.45 -19.83 15.84
N SER A 136 28.71 -19.45 16.85
CA SER A 136 27.81 -18.31 16.71
C SER A 136 28.60 -17.01 16.49
N LEU A 137 28.23 -16.24 15.46
CA LEU A 137 28.84 -14.96 15.15
C LEU A 137 28.58 -13.94 16.27
N THR A 138 29.55 -13.12 16.56
CA THR A 138 29.41 -11.96 17.47
C THR A 138 28.48 -10.91 16.85
N ARG A 139 27.98 -9.97 17.65
CA ARG A 139 27.09 -8.91 17.18
C ARG A 139 27.73 -8.06 16.07
N ASN A 140 29.01 -7.75 16.18
CA ASN A 140 29.73 -6.94 15.21
C ASN A 140 29.94 -7.70 13.88
N GLU A 141 30.29 -8.97 13.95
CA GLU A 141 30.42 -9.84 12.78
C GLU A 141 29.08 -9.97 12.03
N ARG A 142 27.98 -10.19 12.76
CA ARG A 142 26.62 -10.20 12.17
C ARG A 142 26.28 -8.89 11.47
N PHE A 143 26.57 -7.78 12.12
CA PHE A 143 26.29 -6.47 11.55
C PHE A 143 27.09 -6.24 10.27
N HIS A 144 28.36 -6.64 10.27
CA HIS A 144 29.21 -6.54 9.07
C HIS A 144 28.69 -7.37 7.92
N GLU A 145 28.33 -8.64 8.18
CA GLU A 145 27.77 -9.52 7.16
C GLU A 145 26.44 -9.03 6.60
N VAL A 146 25.54 -8.53 7.44
CA VAL A 146 24.26 -7.95 7.00
C VAL A 146 24.49 -6.68 6.19
N PHE A 147 25.44 -5.84 6.57
CA PHE A 147 25.75 -4.63 5.82
C PHE A 147 26.29 -4.93 4.42
N GLU A 148 27.24 -5.86 4.32
CA GLU A 148 27.80 -6.27 3.01
C GLU A 148 26.76 -7.00 2.15
N ALA A 149 25.92 -7.86 2.73
CA ALA A 149 24.83 -8.50 2.02
C ALA A 149 23.82 -7.48 1.45
N SER A 150 23.47 -6.48 2.25
CA SER A 150 22.53 -5.43 1.82
C SER A 150 23.13 -4.56 0.71
N LYS A 151 24.41 -4.25 0.80
CA LYS A 151 25.13 -3.47 -0.21
C LYS A 151 25.23 -4.21 -1.55
N GLU A 152 25.47 -5.52 -1.51
CA GLU A 152 25.54 -6.38 -2.68
C GLU A 152 24.20 -6.44 -3.40
N ALA A 153 23.10 -6.69 -2.67
CA ALA A 153 21.75 -6.80 -3.23
C ALA A 153 21.22 -5.46 -3.76
N ARG A 154 21.64 -4.33 -3.18
CA ARG A 154 21.12 -2.99 -3.50
C ARG A 154 21.33 -2.58 -4.96
N ARG A 155 22.51 -2.87 -5.53
CA ARG A 155 22.85 -2.43 -6.90
C ARG A 155 21.86 -2.94 -7.96
N PRO A 156 21.66 -4.24 -8.13
CA PRO A 156 20.72 -4.76 -9.13
C PRO A 156 19.28 -4.32 -8.85
N LEU A 157 18.88 -4.20 -7.58
CA LEU A 157 17.55 -3.76 -7.21
C LEU A 157 17.26 -2.31 -7.62
N ILE A 158 18.19 -1.38 -7.39
CA ILE A 158 18.02 0.02 -7.79
C ILE A 158 17.88 0.12 -9.31
N PHE A 159 18.70 -0.59 -10.08
CA PHE A 159 18.58 -0.58 -11.53
C PHE A 159 17.24 -1.15 -12.02
N GLY A 160 16.78 -2.27 -11.45
CA GLY A 160 15.49 -2.84 -11.78
C GLY A 160 14.33 -1.89 -11.47
N GLN A 161 14.33 -1.26 -10.30
CA GLN A 161 13.31 -0.29 -9.91
C GLN A 161 13.34 0.98 -10.76
N LEU A 162 14.52 1.48 -11.13
CA LEU A 162 14.64 2.62 -12.05
C LEU A 162 14.07 2.31 -13.44
N ILE A 163 14.29 1.10 -13.96
CA ILE A 163 13.70 0.68 -15.23
C ILE A 163 12.17 0.69 -15.14
N ILE A 164 11.61 0.11 -14.08
CA ILE A 164 10.15 0.11 -13.85
C ILE A 164 9.64 1.55 -13.76
N MET A 165 10.30 2.42 -13.00
CA MET A 165 9.92 3.83 -12.87
C MET A 165 9.92 4.56 -14.22
N VAL A 166 10.93 4.34 -15.05
CA VAL A 166 11.04 4.95 -16.39
C VAL A 166 9.92 4.45 -17.31
N VAL A 167 9.54 3.17 -17.22
CA VAL A 167 8.43 2.60 -17.99
C VAL A 167 7.08 3.23 -17.59
N TYR A 168 6.92 3.62 -16.33
CA TYR A 168 5.71 4.30 -15.87
C TYR A 168 5.66 5.80 -16.18
N LEU A 169 6.80 6.44 -16.53
CA LEU A 169 6.83 7.88 -16.87
C LEU A 169 5.82 8.32 -17.94
N PRO A 170 5.60 7.57 -19.05
CA PRO A 170 4.62 7.95 -20.06
C PRO A 170 3.19 8.05 -19.53
N ILE A 171 2.85 7.34 -18.46
CA ILE A 171 1.51 7.38 -17.85
C ILE A 171 1.22 8.77 -17.26
N PHE A 172 2.23 9.46 -16.74
CA PHE A 172 2.07 10.83 -16.23
C PHE A 172 1.83 11.86 -17.34
N ALA A 173 2.08 11.52 -18.60
CA ALA A 173 1.79 12.37 -19.75
C ALA A 173 0.35 12.22 -20.27
N LEU A 174 -0.41 11.26 -19.75
CA LEU A 174 -1.82 11.06 -20.11
C LEU A 174 -2.66 12.24 -19.61
N SER A 175 -3.43 12.82 -20.52
CA SER A 175 -4.32 13.95 -20.26
C SER A 175 -5.76 13.58 -20.51
N GLY A 176 -6.72 14.38 -19.99
CA GLY A 176 -8.14 14.14 -20.19
C GLY A 176 -8.75 13.10 -19.25
N VAL A 177 -9.68 12.29 -19.77
CA VAL A 177 -10.39 11.26 -19.00
C VAL A 177 -9.44 10.14 -18.58
N GLU A 178 -8.55 9.75 -19.47
CA GLU A 178 -7.56 8.69 -19.24
C GLU A 178 -6.60 9.04 -18.11
N GLY A 179 -6.06 10.27 -18.08
CA GLY A 179 -5.18 10.74 -16.99
C GLY A 179 -5.89 10.93 -15.64
N LYS A 180 -7.26 10.91 -15.62
CA LYS A 180 -8.04 10.90 -14.38
C LYS A 180 -8.39 9.51 -13.89
N MET A 181 -8.26 8.50 -14.75
CA MET A 181 -8.53 7.10 -14.42
C MET A 181 -7.31 6.38 -13.88
N PHE A 182 -6.12 6.82 -14.25
CA PHE A 182 -4.81 6.37 -13.74
C PHE A 182 -4.22 7.37 -12.75
#